data_a070dd9f87fe35e334aafabbf4edc474
#
_entry.id   a070dd9f87fe35e334aafabbf4edc474
#
_cell.length_a   1.000
_cell.length_b   1.000
_cell.length_c   1.000
_cell.angle_alpha   90.00
_cell.angle_beta   90.00
_cell.angle_gamma   90.00
#
_symmetry.space_group_name_H-M   'P 1'
#
loop_
_entity.id
_entity.type
_entity.pdbx_description
1 polymer ?
#
loop_
_entity_poly.entity_id
_entity_poly.type
_entity_poly.pdbx_seq_one_letter_code
_entity_poly.pdbx_strand_id
1 'polypeptide(L)'
;MCGMDVVKENLSSIRRKAGYVFQDSDSQLFMNTVYEDVAFAPRNYGMSGTEVEERTLKALRQTGIEEMKDRHIYRLSGGQKKLAAIASVLSMGAELLLMDEPSAALDPGNRRNLIHILNRLPGTRLTASHDLDFIYDTCKRTVLLSEGAVIRDGDTEEILRDEELLVAHGLELPLSFRFMKGV
;
A
#
# COMPACT_ATOMS: atom_id res chain seq x y z
N MET A 1 4.70 -12.38 12.93
CA MET A 1 4.48 -11.04 12.33
C MET A 1 4.71 -10.00 13.41
N CYS A 2 5.47 -8.96 13.17
CA CYS A 2 5.85 -7.93 14.15
C CYS A 2 6.38 -8.53 15.49
N GLY A 3 7.24 -9.54 15.43
CA GLY A 3 7.80 -10.26 16.57
C GLY A 3 6.85 -11.21 17.31
N MET A 4 5.66 -11.45 16.77
CA MET A 4 4.64 -12.34 17.37
C MET A 4 4.30 -13.51 16.44
N ASP A 5 4.04 -14.66 17.02
CA ASP A 5 3.51 -15.79 16.27
C ASP A 5 2.08 -15.51 15.79
N VAL A 6 1.76 -15.97 14.57
CA VAL A 6 0.43 -15.79 13.98
C VAL A 6 -0.49 -16.89 14.49
N VAL A 7 -0.94 -16.72 15.73
CA VAL A 7 -1.89 -17.58 16.43
C VAL A 7 -3.11 -16.77 16.89
N LYS A 8 -4.22 -17.43 17.17
CA LYS A 8 -5.51 -16.77 17.46
C LYS A 8 -5.41 -15.73 18.57
N GLU A 9 -4.64 -16.02 19.61
CA GLU A 9 -4.42 -15.18 20.79
C GLU A 9 -3.73 -13.85 20.44
N ASN A 10 -2.86 -13.84 19.42
CA ASN A 10 -2.07 -12.69 19.01
C ASN A 10 -2.75 -11.85 17.90
N LEU A 11 -3.81 -12.36 17.26
CA LEU A 11 -4.40 -11.69 16.09
C LEU A 11 -4.85 -10.24 16.38
N SER A 12 -5.41 -9.97 17.56
CA SER A 12 -5.81 -8.61 17.93
C SER A 12 -4.63 -7.65 17.98
N SER A 13 -3.52 -8.09 18.59
CA SER A 13 -2.28 -7.32 18.69
C SER A 13 -1.60 -7.16 17.34
N ILE A 14 -1.59 -8.19 16.50
CA ILE A 14 -1.04 -8.14 15.15
C ILE A 14 -1.82 -7.15 14.28
N ARG A 15 -3.16 -7.18 14.32
CA ARG A 15 -4.03 -6.26 13.56
C ARG A 15 -3.88 -4.79 13.95
N ARG A 16 -3.43 -4.51 15.17
CA ARG A 16 -3.08 -3.14 15.59
C ARG A 16 -1.77 -2.63 14.99
N LYS A 17 -0.86 -3.56 14.66
CA LYS A 17 0.49 -3.25 14.17
C LYS A 17 0.63 -3.40 12.66
N ALA A 18 -0.16 -4.26 12.04
CA ALA A 18 -0.12 -4.52 10.61
C ALA A 18 -1.44 -4.10 9.96
N GLY A 19 -1.36 -3.14 9.08
CA GLY A 19 -2.49 -2.69 8.29
C GLY A 19 -2.46 -3.28 6.89
N TYR A 20 -3.62 -3.62 6.35
CA TYR A 20 -3.76 -4.20 5.02
C TYR A 20 -4.56 -3.28 4.11
N VAL A 21 -4.02 -3.00 2.93
CA VAL A 21 -4.69 -2.24 1.87
C VAL A 21 -5.08 -3.22 0.77
N PHE A 22 -6.38 -3.36 0.53
CA PHE A 22 -6.93 -4.25 -0.47
C PHE A 22 -6.69 -3.75 -1.89
N GLN A 23 -6.62 -4.67 -2.83
CA GLN A 23 -6.58 -4.37 -4.25
C GLN A 23 -7.80 -3.55 -4.66
N ASP A 24 -9.00 -3.95 -4.27
CA ASP A 24 -10.22 -3.19 -4.45
C ASP A 24 -10.52 -2.32 -3.23
N SER A 25 -10.44 -0.99 -3.42
CA SER A 25 -10.71 -0.03 -2.35
C SER A 25 -12.18 0.06 -1.97
N ASP A 26 -13.12 -0.30 -2.86
CA ASP A 26 -14.56 -0.34 -2.55
C ASP A 26 -14.88 -1.46 -1.54
N SER A 27 -14.09 -2.52 -1.53
CA SER A 27 -14.21 -3.60 -0.53
C SER A 27 -13.64 -3.23 0.85
N GLN A 28 -12.89 -2.12 0.94
CA GLN A 28 -12.28 -1.66 2.20
C GLN A 28 -13.03 -0.49 2.82
N LEU A 29 -13.51 0.45 2.00
CA LEU A 29 -14.18 1.68 2.44
C LEU A 29 -15.68 1.44 2.60
N PHE A 30 -16.24 1.74 3.79
CA PHE A 30 -17.62 1.39 4.11
C PHE A 30 -18.39 2.48 4.86
N MET A 31 -17.72 3.56 5.28
CA MET A 31 -18.36 4.69 5.93
C MET A 31 -18.92 5.70 4.91
N ASN A 32 -19.68 6.69 5.36
CA ASN A 32 -20.29 7.68 4.47
C ASN A 32 -19.26 8.66 3.92
N THR A 33 -18.36 9.16 4.77
CA THR A 33 -17.36 10.18 4.41
C THR A 33 -15.95 9.67 4.57
N VAL A 34 -15.01 10.33 3.89
CA VAL A 34 -13.56 10.04 4.00
C VAL A 34 -13.10 10.15 5.45
N TYR A 35 -13.52 11.21 6.16
CA TYR A 35 -13.14 11.41 7.55
C TYR A 35 -13.64 10.27 8.45
N GLU A 36 -14.89 9.86 8.28
CA GLU A 36 -15.48 8.79 9.10
C GLU A 36 -14.74 7.47 8.89
N ASP A 37 -14.38 7.15 7.65
CA ASP A 37 -13.66 5.93 7.31
C ASP A 37 -12.25 5.92 7.91
N VAL A 38 -11.50 7.02 7.74
CA VAL A 38 -10.15 7.15 8.29
C VAL A 38 -10.16 7.20 9.83
N ALA A 39 -11.19 7.77 10.45
CA ALA A 39 -11.35 7.83 11.90
C ALA A 39 -11.86 6.53 12.53
N PHE A 40 -12.35 5.58 11.72
CA PHE A 40 -13.01 4.37 12.21
C PHE A 40 -12.11 3.51 13.11
N ALA A 41 -10.92 3.18 12.64
CA ALA A 41 -10.00 2.32 13.39
C ALA A 41 -9.50 2.97 14.68
N PRO A 42 -9.03 4.23 14.71
CA PRO A 42 -8.68 4.92 15.97
C PRO A 42 -9.81 4.93 16.99
N ARG A 43 -11.06 5.19 16.56
CA ARG A 43 -12.24 5.14 17.44
C ARG A 43 -12.45 3.76 18.04
N ASN A 44 -12.39 2.72 17.21
CA ASN A 44 -12.59 1.33 17.65
C ASN A 44 -11.48 0.83 18.59
N TYR A 45 -10.29 1.44 18.51
CA TYR A 45 -9.20 1.13 19.43
C TYR A 45 -9.30 1.89 20.76
N GLY A 46 -10.38 2.66 20.96
CA GLY A 46 -10.67 3.35 22.22
C GLY A 46 -9.80 4.59 22.45
N MET A 47 -9.29 5.20 21.39
CA MET A 47 -8.54 6.46 21.50
C MET A 47 -9.48 7.61 21.89
N SER A 48 -8.93 8.62 22.57
CA SER A 48 -9.68 9.84 22.90
C SER A 48 -10.10 10.60 21.64
N GLY A 49 -11.15 11.41 21.73
CA GLY A 49 -11.63 12.21 20.59
C GLY A 49 -10.53 13.07 19.96
N THR A 50 -9.68 13.68 20.79
CA THR A 50 -8.54 14.49 20.33
C THR A 50 -7.50 13.66 19.58
N GLU A 51 -7.14 12.48 20.09
CA GLU A 51 -6.20 11.58 19.40
C GLU A 51 -6.76 11.05 18.08
N VAL A 52 -8.07 10.73 18.04
CA VAL A 52 -8.75 10.31 16.81
C VAL A 52 -8.64 11.41 15.76
N GLU A 53 -8.95 12.66 16.11
CA GLU A 53 -8.88 13.79 15.20
C GLU A 53 -7.44 14.01 14.69
N GLU A 54 -6.47 14.06 15.59
CA GLU A 54 -5.06 14.26 15.26
C GLU A 54 -4.53 13.19 14.29
N ARG A 55 -4.79 11.92 14.60
CA ARG A 55 -4.35 10.79 13.74
C ARG A 55 -5.05 10.79 12.40
N THR A 56 -6.34 11.06 12.38
CA THR A 56 -7.14 11.15 11.15
C THR A 56 -6.61 12.25 10.24
N LEU A 57 -6.46 13.47 10.74
CA LEU A 57 -5.97 14.60 9.95
C LEU A 57 -4.51 14.39 9.49
N LYS A 58 -3.67 13.79 10.35
CA LYS A 58 -2.30 13.42 9.97
C LYS A 58 -2.27 12.43 8.82
N ALA A 59 -3.07 11.37 8.85
CA ALA A 59 -3.14 10.38 7.79
C ALA A 59 -3.66 10.98 6.47
N LEU A 60 -4.68 11.84 6.54
CA LEU A 60 -5.22 12.55 5.38
C LEU A 60 -4.18 13.49 4.74
N ARG A 61 -3.39 14.20 5.55
CA ARG A 61 -2.27 15.02 5.05
C ARG A 61 -1.18 14.18 4.40
N GLN A 62 -0.82 13.06 5.00
CA GLN A 62 0.21 12.15 4.45
C GLN A 62 -0.19 11.59 3.09
N THR A 63 -1.47 11.36 2.86
CA THR A 63 -2.01 10.88 1.58
C THR A 63 -2.45 12.01 0.63
N GLY A 64 -2.38 13.27 1.07
CA GLY A 64 -2.70 14.44 0.24
C GLY A 64 -4.18 14.60 -0.08
N ILE A 65 -5.08 14.08 0.75
CA ILE A 65 -6.54 14.13 0.55
C ILE A 65 -7.31 14.85 1.68
N GLU A 66 -6.64 15.65 2.50
CA GLU A 66 -7.26 16.35 3.63
C GLU A 66 -8.45 17.22 3.20
N GLU A 67 -8.35 17.88 2.04
CA GLU A 67 -9.43 18.70 1.49
C GLU A 67 -10.69 17.90 1.10
N MET A 68 -10.56 16.58 1.02
CA MET A 68 -11.65 15.68 0.68
C MET A 68 -12.32 15.05 1.91
N LYS A 69 -11.91 15.39 3.12
CA LYS A 69 -12.34 14.73 4.36
C LYS A 69 -13.86 14.62 4.52
N ASP A 70 -14.59 15.66 4.09
CA ASP A 70 -16.06 15.74 4.22
C ASP A 70 -16.79 15.16 2.97
N ARG A 71 -16.04 14.70 1.96
CA ARG A 71 -16.65 14.11 0.76
C ARG A 71 -17.17 12.71 1.07
N HIS A 72 -18.29 12.39 0.44
CA HIS A 72 -18.81 11.02 0.45
C HIS A 72 -17.91 10.08 -0.38
N ILE A 73 -17.68 8.86 0.14
CA ILE A 73 -16.83 7.85 -0.49
C ILE A 73 -17.26 7.54 -1.93
N TYR A 74 -18.57 7.44 -2.20
CA TYR A 74 -19.10 7.15 -3.54
C TYR A 74 -18.82 8.26 -4.58
N ARG A 75 -18.40 9.46 -4.15
CA ARG A 75 -18.05 10.59 -5.05
C ARG A 75 -16.56 10.65 -5.37
N LEU A 76 -15.77 9.75 -4.83
CA LEU A 76 -14.34 9.70 -5.07
C LEU A 76 -14.02 8.95 -6.37
N SER A 77 -12.97 9.41 -7.08
CA SER A 77 -12.36 8.60 -8.14
C SER A 77 -11.65 7.37 -7.57
N GLY A 78 -11.36 6.36 -8.40
CA GLY A 78 -10.64 5.16 -7.97
C GLY A 78 -9.30 5.48 -7.28
N GLY A 79 -8.53 6.42 -7.82
CA GLY A 79 -7.29 6.87 -7.20
C GLY A 79 -7.50 7.55 -5.84
N GLN A 80 -8.55 8.38 -5.71
CA GLN A 80 -8.89 9.01 -4.43
C GLN A 80 -9.36 7.98 -3.40
N LYS A 81 -10.12 6.97 -3.81
CA LYS A 81 -10.50 5.84 -2.95
C LYS A 81 -9.27 5.06 -2.48
N LYS A 82 -8.30 4.80 -3.36
CA LYS A 82 -7.05 4.14 -2.98
C LYS A 82 -6.29 4.95 -1.91
N LEU A 83 -6.20 6.26 -2.06
CA LEU A 83 -5.56 7.12 -1.07
C LEU A 83 -6.34 7.16 0.26
N ALA A 84 -7.67 7.14 0.22
CA ALA A 84 -8.51 7.06 1.42
C ALA A 84 -8.31 5.70 2.14
N ALA A 85 -8.24 4.59 1.40
CA ALA A 85 -7.96 3.27 1.94
C ALA A 85 -6.57 3.18 2.59
N ILE A 86 -5.56 3.83 2.02
CA ILE A 86 -4.23 3.94 2.64
C ILE A 86 -4.31 4.81 3.90
N ALA A 87 -5.00 5.96 3.85
CA ALA A 87 -5.16 6.83 5.01
C ALA A 87 -5.84 6.13 6.19
N SER A 88 -6.87 5.29 5.93
CA SER A 88 -7.57 4.54 6.99
C SER A 88 -6.64 3.55 7.72
N VAL A 89 -5.65 3.01 7.02
CA VAL A 89 -4.62 2.16 7.62
C VAL A 89 -3.56 2.98 8.36
N LEU A 90 -3.12 4.11 7.80
CA LEU A 90 -2.11 4.96 8.43
C LEU A 90 -2.62 5.57 9.74
N SER A 91 -3.91 5.91 9.84
CA SER A 91 -4.51 6.48 11.04
C SER A 91 -4.43 5.55 12.26
N MET A 92 -4.38 4.23 12.03
CA MET A 92 -4.18 3.23 13.09
C MET A 92 -2.80 3.36 13.75
N GLY A 93 -1.81 3.91 13.05
CA GLY A 93 -0.41 3.90 13.47
C GLY A 93 0.27 2.54 13.22
N ALA A 94 -0.13 1.85 12.17
CA ALA A 94 0.45 0.57 11.81
C ALA A 94 1.98 0.66 11.58
N GLU A 95 2.72 -0.30 12.13
CA GLU A 95 4.19 -0.43 11.97
C GLU A 95 4.53 -1.10 10.63
N LEU A 96 3.62 -1.90 10.10
CA LEU A 96 3.73 -2.64 8.86
C LEU A 96 2.52 -2.36 7.96
N LEU A 97 2.77 -1.87 6.75
CA LEU A 97 1.76 -1.67 5.71
C LEU A 97 1.87 -2.80 4.69
N LEU A 98 0.83 -3.62 4.61
CA LEU A 98 0.68 -4.68 3.61
C LEU A 98 -0.20 -4.14 2.48
N MET A 99 0.25 -4.22 1.24
CA MET A 99 -0.49 -3.71 0.08
C MET A 99 -0.59 -4.80 -0.99
N ASP A 100 -1.80 -5.00 -1.46
CA ASP A 100 -2.11 -5.93 -2.55
C ASP A 100 -2.49 -5.14 -3.79
N GLU A 101 -1.68 -5.27 -4.85
CA GLU A 101 -1.83 -4.58 -6.13
C GLU A 101 -2.22 -3.08 -6.00
N PRO A 102 -1.44 -2.27 -5.26
CA PRO A 102 -1.85 -0.91 -4.94
C PRO A 102 -1.90 0.03 -6.15
N SER A 103 -1.19 -0.28 -7.23
CA SER A 103 -1.20 0.48 -8.50
C SER A 103 -2.30 0.04 -9.47
N ALA A 104 -3.00 -1.07 -9.20
CA ALA A 104 -4.00 -1.60 -10.09
C ALA A 104 -5.14 -0.61 -10.35
N ALA A 105 -5.58 -0.53 -11.61
CA ALA A 105 -6.67 0.34 -12.08
C ALA A 105 -6.45 1.86 -11.84
N LEU A 106 -5.23 2.30 -11.55
CA LEU A 106 -4.89 3.71 -11.47
C LEU A 106 -4.49 4.25 -12.85
N ASP A 107 -4.97 5.45 -13.17
CA ASP A 107 -4.41 6.20 -14.29
C ASP A 107 -2.95 6.64 -14.01
N PRO A 108 -2.17 7.00 -15.04
CA PRO A 108 -0.74 7.32 -14.87
C PRO A 108 -0.46 8.46 -13.88
N GLY A 109 -1.37 9.44 -13.76
CA GLY A 109 -1.24 10.55 -12.81
C GLY A 109 -1.39 10.10 -11.37
N ASN A 110 -2.46 9.35 -11.09
CA ASN A 110 -2.72 8.78 -9.77
C ASN A 110 -1.64 7.75 -9.37
N ARG A 111 -1.16 6.94 -10.32
CA ARG A 111 -0.05 6.01 -10.08
C ARG A 111 1.23 6.76 -9.64
N ARG A 112 1.63 7.82 -10.36
CA ARG A 112 2.80 8.64 -9.96
C ARG A 112 2.61 9.28 -8.59
N ASN A 113 1.42 9.81 -8.32
CA ASN A 113 1.11 10.40 -7.01
C ASN A 113 1.24 9.35 -5.89
N LEU A 114 0.72 8.14 -6.10
CA LEU A 114 0.85 7.04 -5.14
C LEU A 114 2.32 6.69 -4.88
N ILE A 115 3.16 6.57 -5.91
CA ILE A 115 4.60 6.33 -5.78
C ILE A 115 5.25 7.43 -4.91
N HIS A 116 4.97 8.70 -5.18
CA HIS A 116 5.50 9.81 -4.39
C HIS A 116 5.07 9.76 -2.92
N ILE A 117 3.82 9.41 -2.66
CA ILE A 117 3.30 9.26 -1.30
C ILE A 117 4.02 8.11 -0.60
N LEU A 118 4.05 6.93 -1.21
CA LEU A 118 4.67 5.74 -0.62
C LEU A 118 6.16 5.97 -0.30
N ASN A 119 6.90 6.63 -1.18
CA ASN A 119 8.32 6.91 -0.96
C ASN A 119 8.60 7.91 0.18
N ARG A 120 7.59 8.66 0.62
CA ARG A 120 7.69 9.60 1.77
C ARG A 120 7.15 9.01 3.07
N LEU A 121 6.36 7.93 3.00
CA LEU A 121 5.80 7.32 4.19
C LEU A 121 6.89 6.61 5.00
N PRO A 122 6.95 6.85 6.32
CA PRO A 122 7.81 6.09 7.22
C PRO A 122 7.25 4.67 7.45
N GLY A 123 8.09 3.80 7.98
CA GLY A 123 7.68 2.45 8.38
C GLY A 123 8.00 1.37 7.35
N THR A 124 7.68 0.14 7.71
CA THR A 124 7.91 -1.04 6.86
C THR A 124 6.73 -1.25 5.93
N ARG A 125 7.03 -1.51 4.66
CA ARG A 125 6.02 -1.82 3.63
C ARG A 125 6.33 -3.16 3.00
N LEU A 126 5.28 -3.94 2.75
CA LEU A 126 5.32 -5.14 1.92
C LEU A 126 4.26 -4.99 0.84
N THR A 127 4.68 -4.98 -0.41
CA THR A 127 3.82 -4.82 -1.57
C THR A 127 3.83 -6.09 -2.41
N ALA A 128 2.67 -6.66 -2.68
CA ALA A 128 2.49 -7.68 -3.71
C ALA A 128 2.02 -6.99 -4.98
N SER A 129 2.72 -7.16 -6.09
CA SER A 129 2.33 -6.61 -7.38
C SER A 129 3.00 -7.33 -8.55
N HIS A 130 2.33 -7.33 -9.70
CA HIS A 130 2.87 -7.73 -11.00
C HIS A 130 3.34 -6.52 -11.84
N ASP A 131 3.12 -5.28 -11.38
CA ASP A 131 3.64 -4.05 -11.98
C ASP A 131 5.11 -3.86 -11.57
N LEU A 132 6.04 -4.39 -12.39
CA LEU A 132 7.47 -4.38 -12.08
C LEU A 132 8.07 -2.97 -12.06
N ASP A 133 7.55 -2.05 -12.87
CA ASP A 133 7.96 -0.64 -12.82
C ASP A 133 7.52 0.01 -11.50
N PHE A 134 6.35 -0.35 -10.97
CA PHE A 134 5.90 0.14 -9.67
C PHE A 134 6.76 -0.41 -8.52
N ILE A 135 7.12 -1.71 -8.58
CA ILE A 135 8.03 -2.33 -7.62
C ILE A 135 9.41 -1.66 -7.66
N TYR A 136 9.95 -1.41 -8.86
CA TYR A 136 11.21 -0.71 -9.03
C TYR A 136 11.21 0.70 -8.41
N ASP A 137 10.11 1.44 -8.62
CA ASP A 137 9.97 2.81 -8.13
C ASP A 137 9.75 2.91 -6.60
N THR A 138 9.29 1.83 -5.95
CA THR A 138 8.83 1.90 -4.55
C THR A 138 9.54 0.96 -3.58
N CYS A 139 10.22 -0.08 -4.07
CA CYS A 139 10.83 -1.12 -3.26
C CYS A 139 12.34 -1.18 -3.47
N LYS A 140 13.11 -1.42 -2.39
CA LYS A 140 14.55 -1.65 -2.44
C LYS A 140 14.92 -3.14 -2.42
N ARG A 141 14.03 -3.98 -1.91
CA ARG A 141 14.17 -5.43 -1.83
C ARG A 141 12.96 -6.07 -2.48
N THR A 142 13.20 -7.06 -3.31
CA THR A 142 12.18 -7.83 -4.02
C THR A 142 12.33 -9.31 -3.72
N VAL A 143 11.18 -9.97 -3.55
CA VAL A 143 11.08 -11.43 -3.44
C VAL A 143 10.29 -11.91 -4.65
N LEU A 144 10.93 -12.68 -5.52
CA LEU A 144 10.28 -13.32 -6.65
C LEU A 144 9.65 -14.63 -6.20
N LEU A 145 8.32 -14.72 -6.40
CA LEU A 145 7.54 -15.92 -6.11
C LEU A 145 7.06 -16.56 -7.40
N SER A 146 7.22 -17.86 -7.52
CA SER A 146 6.67 -18.67 -8.61
C SER A 146 6.26 -20.04 -8.10
N GLU A 147 5.09 -20.52 -8.54
CA GLU A 147 4.55 -21.84 -8.16
C GLU A 147 4.53 -22.11 -6.63
N GLY A 148 4.28 -21.06 -5.85
CA GLY A 148 4.22 -21.15 -4.38
C GLY A 148 5.57 -21.21 -3.67
N ALA A 149 6.68 -21.06 -4.41
CA ALA A 149 8.04 -21.06 -3.86
C ALA A 149 8.72 -19.70 -4.01
N VAL A 150 9.65 -19.39 -3.09
CA VAL A 150 10.57 -18.26 -3.21
C VAL A 150 11.69 -18.66 -4.18
N ILE A 151 11.77 -17.99 -5.32
CA ILE A 151 12.79 -18.24 -6.36
C ILE A 151 14.03 -17.39 -6.10
N ARG A 152 13.82 -16.11 -5.79
CA ARG A 152 14.91 -15.15 -5.55
C ARG A 152 14.48 -14.17 -4.48
N ASP A 153 15.42 -13.72 -3.67
CA ASP A 153 15.25 -12.68 -2.65
C ASP A 153 16.51 -11.82 -2.66
N GLY A 154 16.37 -10.51 -2.88
CA GLY A 154 17.52 -9.61 -2.97
C GLY A 154 17.18 -8.18 -3.35
N ASP A 155 18.19 -7.48 -3.85
CA ASP A 155 18.04 -6.10 -4.33
C ASP A 155 17.08 -6.04 -5.51
N THR A 156 16.21 -5.02 -5.51
CA THR A 156 15.18 -4.88 -6.54
C THR A 156 15.77 -4.67 -7.93
N GLU A 157 16.80 -3.83 -8.07
CA GLU A 157 17.38 -3.53 -9.36
C GLU A 157 18.10 -4.77 -9.93
N GLU A 158 18.83 -5.52 -9.09
CA GLU A 158 19.52 -6.76 -9.51
C GLU A 158 18.51 -7.79 -10.01
N ILE A 159 17.41 -8.02 -9.29
CA ILE A 159 16.38 -9.01 -9.67
C ILE A 159 15.65 -8.58 -10.94
N LEU A 160 15.26 -7.30 -11.04
CA LEU A 160 14.48 -6.81 -12.18
C LEU A 160 15.32 -6.61 -13.47
N ARG A 161 16.65 -6.62 -13.37
CA ARG A 161 17.56 -6.61 -14.55
C ARG A 161 17.90 -8.02 -15.07
N ASP A 162 17.63 -9.04 -14.29
CA ASP A 162 17.88 -10.44 -14.68
C ASP A 162 16.76 -10.94 -15.62
N GLU A 163 16.92 -10.63 -16.92
CA GLU A 163 15.93 -10.97 -17.94
C GLU A 163 15.71 -12.48 -18.06
N GLU A 164 16.78 -13.29 -17.95
CA GLU A 164 16.68 -14.73 -18.01
C GLU A 164 15.84 -15.29 -16.87
N LEU A 165 16.07 -14.78 -15.66
CA LEU A 165 15.29 -15.13 -14.48
C LEU A 165 13.81 -14.76 -14.65
N LEU A 166 13.52 -13.53 -15.09
CA LEU A 166 12.15 -13.05 -15.25
C LEU A 166 11.38 -13.88 -16.28
N VAL A 167 11.98 -14.10 -17.46
CA VAL A 167 11.35 -14.85 -18.56
C VAL A 167 11.13 -16.33 -18.15
N ALA A 168 12.06 -16.94 -17.44
CA ALA A 168 11.91 -18.31 -16.94
C ALA A 168 10.69 -18.48 -15.99
N HIS A 169 10.24 -17.39 -15.37
CA HIS A 169 9.10 -17.38 -14.46
C HIS A 169 7.88 -16.61 -14.99
N GLY A 170 7.80 -16.43 -16.33
CA GLY A 170 6.63 -15.85 -17.00
C GLY A 170 6.48 -14.35 -16.83
N LEU A 171 7.56 -13.65 -16.47
CA LEU A 171 7.62 -12.20 -16.36
C LEU A 171 8.44 -11.60 -17.51
N GLU A 172 8.33 -10.30 -17.70
CA GLU A 172 9.10 -9.54 -18.67
C GLU A 172 9.88 -8.43 -17.96
N LEU A 173 10.92 -7.90 -18.60
CA LEU A 173 11.63 -6.73 -18.08
C LEU A 173 10.68 -5.56 -17.84
N PRO A 174 10.88 -4.76 -16.77
CA PRO A 174 10.21 -3.48 -16.60
C PRO A 174 10.30 -2.64 -17.89
N LEU A 175 9.22 -1.95 -18.23
CA LEU A 175 9.18 -1.10 -19.44
C LEU A 175 10.26 -0.04 -19.42
N SER A 176 10.55 0.54 -18.26
CA SER A 176 11.61 1.53 -18.06
C SER A 176 13.00 0.99 -18.46
N PHE A 177 13.27 -0.30 -18.27
CA PHE A 177 14.57 -0.90 -18.62
C PHE A 177 14.71 -1.21 -20.12
N ARG A 178 13.59 -1.46 -20.82
CA ARG A 178 13.60 -1.70 -22.27
C ARG A 178 14.08 -0.48 -23.04
N PHE A 179 13.66 0.71 -22.64
CA PHE A 179 14.09 1.96 -23.27
C PHE A 179 15.54 2.34 -22.97
N MET A 180 16.16 1.81 -21.92
CA MET A 180 17.57 2.04 -21.61
C MET A 180 18.53 1.17 -22.46
N LYS A 181 18.05 0.06 -23.04
CA LYS A 181 18.87 -0.82 -23.90
C LYS A 181 19.02 -0.30 -25.34
N GLY A 182 18.45 0.87 -25.69
CA GLY A 182 18.59 1.55 -26.99
C GLY A 182 18.19 0.64 -28.15
N VAL A 183 16.93 0.64 -28.50
CA VAL A 183 16.45 0.27 -29.84
C VAL A 183 16.30 1.51 -30.65
#